data_54e055b063e3f13b69f8d995d31a6dc4
#
_entry.id   54e055b063e3f13b69f8d995d31a6dc4
#
_cell.length_a   1.000
_cell.length_b   1.000
_cell.length_c   1.000
_cell.angle_alpha   90.00
_cell.angle_beta   90.00
_cell.angle_gamma   90.00
#
_symmetry.space_group_name_H-M   'P 1'
#
loop_
_entity.id
_entity.type
_entity.pdbx_description
1 polymer ?
#
loop_
_entity_poly.entity_id
_entity_poly.type
_entity_poly.pdbx_seq_one_letter_code
_entity_poly.pdbx_strand_id
1 'polypeptide(L)'
;MIDGTWKEKSFAEYDVVFHVAGIAHQKETSENSELYYKVNRDLAIETATKAKAEGVKQFIFLSSMSVYGMETGVITRDTVPTPKSNYGKSKLQAEEGIASLSDDSFTVTVIRPPMVYGRGCKGNFQSVVKIVMKSPVFPRIKNERSMIYIDNLNAFVKLCIDRQPRGVFFPQNREYVTTVDMAKGISAALNKKRYFSVLLGCGVFMMRPFVSAAKKGFGTLIYKDMEDFNFEYSVVSNDDSFKNSIDIEE
;
A
#
# COMPACT_ATOMS: atom_id res chain seq x y z
N MET A 1 4.99 -13.22 15.90
CA MET A 1 3.54 -13.43 15.63
C MET A 1 3.26 -14.75 14.91
N ILE A 2 4.01 -15.14 13.89
CA ILE A 2 3.81 -16.42 13.18
C ILE A 2 4.09 -17.62 14.08
N ASP A 3 4.90 -17.46 15.11
CA ASP A 3 5.26 -18.43 16.14
C ASP A 3 4.15 -18.72 17.19
N GLY A 4 3.05 -17.98 17.15
CA GLY A 4 1.92 -18.15 18.07
C GLY A 4 2.07 -17.50 19.44
N THR A 5 3.24 -16.94 19.78
CA THR A 5 3.49 -16.34 21.12
C THR A 5 2.54 -15.19 21.48
N TRP A 6 1.94 -14.53 20.49
CA TRP A 6 0.96 -13.47 20.70
C TRP A 6 -0.35 -13.99 21.36
N LYS A 7 -0.66 -15.29 21.25
CA LYS A 7 -1.87 -15.90 21.83
C LYS A 7 -1.84 -15.86 23.36
N GLU A 8 -0.65 -15.88 23.94
CA GLU A 8 -0.42 -15.85 25.38
C GLU A 8 -0.46 -14.44 25.98
N LYS A 9 -0.34 -13.40 25.09
CA LYS A 9 -0.40 -12.00 25.55
C LYS A 9 -1.82 -11.54 25.71
N SER A 10 -2.15 -10.92 26.86
CA SER A 10 -3.45 -10.27 27.05
C SER A 10 -3.54 -9.00 26.19
N PHE A 11 -4.72 -8.77 25.63
CA PHE A 11 -5.09 -7.53 24.94
C PHE A 11 -6.02 -6.65 25.78
N ALA A 12 -6.42 -7.08 26.98
CA ALA A 12 -7.41 -6.40 27.81
C ALA A 12 -7.02 -4.97 28.25
N GLU A 13 -5.73 -4.64 28.21
CA GLU A 13 -5.23 -3.31 28.57
C GLU A 13 -5.18 -2.34 27.38
N TYR A 14 -5.55 -2.79 26.17
CA TYR A 14 -5.48 -1.98 24.96
C TYR A 14 -6.85 -1.63 24.42
N ASP A 15 -7.06 -0.37 24.06
CA ASP A 15 -8.28 0.08 23.39
C ASP A 15 -8.28 -0.24 21.89
N VAL A 16 -7.10 -0.31 21.26
CA VAL A 16 -6.95 -0.46 19.80
C VAL A 16 -5.90 -1.50 19.47
N VAL A 17 -6.19 -2.36 18.51
CA VAL A 17 -5.21 -3.25 17.86
C VAL A 17 -5.02 -2.83 16.42
N PHE A 18 -3.80 -2.42 16.05
CA PHE A 18 -3.42 -2.19 14.66
C PHE A 18 -2.67 -3.40 14.10
N HIS A 19 -3.34 -4.15 13.23
CA HIS A 19 -2.82 -5.38 12.65
C HIS A 19 -2.12 -5.11 11.31
N VAL A 20 -0.79 -5.13 11.33
CA VAL A 20 0.09 -4.95 10.16
C VAL A 20 0.79 -6.24 9.74
N ALA A 21 0.66 -7.30 10.55
CA ALA A 21 1.32 -8.56 10.26
C ALA A 21 0.82 -9.14 8.93
N GLY A 22 1.77 -9.55 8.10
CA GLY A 22 1.45 -10.12 6.80
C GLY A 22 2.70 -10.40 5.98
N ILE A 23 2.56 -11.25 4.98
CA ILE A 23 3.57 -11.48 3.95
C ILE A 23 3.17 -10.77 2.67
N ALA A 24 4.11 -10.02 2.11
CA ALA A 24 3.99 -9.29 0.86
C ALA A 24 5.35 -9.28 0.15
N HIS A 25 5.37 -8.84 -1.12
CA HIS A 25 6.61 -8.63 -1.89
C HIS A 25 7.50 -9.89 -2.07
N GLN A 26 6.91 -11.07 -1.95
CA GLN A 26 7.56 -12.33 -2.29
C GLN A 26 7.01 -12.83 -3.63
N LYS A 27 7.85 -13.57 -4.38
CA LYS A 27 7.38 -14.24 -5.59
C LYS A 27 6.45 -15.38 -5.16
N GLU A 28 5.22 -15.36 -5.65
CA GLU A 28 4.26 -16.43 -5.39
C GLU A 28 4.68 -17.70 -6.12
N THR A 29 4.69 -18.82 -5.39
CA THR A 29 4.94 -20.17 -5.89
C THR A 29 3.85 -21.09 -5.35
N SER A 30 3.73 -22.31 -5.90
CA SER A 30 2.82 -23.32 -5.37
C SER A 30 3.13 -23.67 -3.91
N GLU A 31 4.41 -23.66 -3.55
CA GLU A 31 4.89 -24.04 -2.21
C GLU A 31 4.54 -23.01 -1.12
N ASN A 32 4.50 -21.72 -1.47
CA ASN A 32 4.21 -20.66 -0.50
C ASN A 32 2.77 -20.12 -0.57
N SER A 33 1.93 -20.67 -1.44
CA SER A 33 0.56 -20.21 -1.62
C SER A 33 -0.28 -20.28 -0.34
N GLU A 34 -0.20 -21.41 0.38
CA GLU A 34 -0.94 -21.61 1.63
C GLU A 34 -0.47 -20.67 2.75
N LEU A 35 0.82 -20.31 2.75
CA LEU A 35 1.38 -19.40 3.74
C LEU A 35 0.75 -18.00 3.68
N TYR A 36 0.35 -17.53 2.46
CA TYR A 36 -0.40 -16.27 2.33
C TYR A 36 -1.73 -16.33 3.08
N TYR A 37 -2.47 -17.41 2.97
CA TYR A 37 -3.75 -17.56 3.67
C TYR A 37 -3.55 -17.69 5.18
N LYS A 38 -2.62 -18.53 5.60
CA LYS A 38 -2.30 -18.71 7.03
C LYS A 38 -1.88 -17.40 7.72
N VAL A 39 -1.05 -16.58 7.05
CA VAL A 39 -0.50 -15.37 7.69
C VAL A 39 -1.36 -14.13 7.43
N ASN A 40 -1.88 -13.93 6.21
CA ASN A 40 -2.62 -12.72 5.91
C ASN A 40 -4.11 -12.82 6.25
N ARG A 41 -4.70 -14.01 6.23
CA ARG A 41 -6.11 -14.25 6.52
C ARG A 41 -6.32 -14.79 7.93
N ASP A 42 -5.81 -16.02 8.20
CA ASP A 42 -6.17 -16.75 9.42
C ASP A 42 -5.62 -16.04 10.65
N LEU A 43 -4.34 -15.66 10.65
CA LEU A 43 -3.74 -14.89 11.74
C LEU A 43 -4.48 -13.57 11.99
N ALA A 44 -4.91 -12.87 10.94
CA ALA A 44 -5.61 -11.60 11.08
C ALA A 44 -7.00 -11.80 11.72
N ILE A 45 -7.76 -12.81 11.26
CA ILE A 45 -9.08 -13.15 11.83
C ILE A 45 -8.95 -13.64 13.27
N GLU A 46 -7.98 -14.53 13.55
CA GLU A 46 -7.73 -15.01 14.92
C GLU A 46 -7.36 -13.86 15.86
N THR A 47 -6.50 -12.93 15.39
CA THR A 47 -6.10 -11.77 16.19
C THR A 47 -7.28 -10.84 16.47
N ALA A 48 -8.13 -10.58 15.47
CA ALA A 48 -9.33 -9.75 15.63
C ALA A 48 -10.35 -10.39 16.58
N THR A 49 -10.55 -11.72 16.46
CA THR A 49 -11.45 -12.48 17.34
C THR A 49 -10.99 -12.41 18.79
N LYS A 50 -9.69 -12.61 19.05
CA LYS A 50 -9.11 -12.48 20.38
C LYS A 50 -9.24 -11.05 20.91
N ALA A 51 -8.94 -10.04 20.09
CA ALA A 51 -9.05 -8.64 20.48
C ALA A 51 -10.49 -8.31 20.95
N LYS A 52 -11.49 -8.72 20.17
CA LYS A 52 -12.91 -8.55 20.53
C LYS A 52 -13.26 -9.27 21.84
N ALA A 53 -12.85 -10.53 21.99
CA ALA A 53 -13.14 -11.33 23.17
C ALA A 53 -12.52 -10.75 24.46
N GLU A 54 -11.40 -10.03 24.36
CA GLU A 54 -10.70 -9.39 25.49
C GLU A 54 -11.09 -7.92 25.70
N GLY A 55 -12.13 -7.43 25.00
CA GLY A 55 -12.70 -6.10 25.25
C GLY A 55 -12.02 -4.93 24.55
N VAL A 56 -11.13 -5.20 23.59
CA VAL A 56 -10.61 -4.17 22.69
C VAL A 56 -11.75 -3.52 21.92
N LYS A 57 -11.73 -2.19 21.78
CA LYS A 57 -12.83 -1.43 21.16
C LYS A 57 -12.69 -1.27 19.66
N GLN A 58 -11.45 -1.25 19.17
CA GLN A 58 -11.17 -1.04 17.74
C GLN A 58 -10.11 -2.00 17.21
N PHE A 59 -10.36 -2.54 16.03
CA PHE A 59 -9.41 -3.32 15.26
C PHE A 59 -9.15 -2.63 13.90
N ILE A 60 -7.92 -2.21 13.67
CA ILE A 60 -7.50 -1.59 12.42
C ILE A 60 -6.72 -2.63 11.61
N PHE A 61 -7.21 -2.96 10.43
CA PHE A 61 -6.59 -3.94 9.54
C PHE A 61 -5.91 -3.27 8.34
N LEU A 62 -4.61 -3.48 8.20
CA LEU A 62 -3.86 -3.02 7.03
C LEU A 62 -4.03 -4.01 5.88
N SER A 63 -4.95 -3.70 4.98
CA SER A 63 -5.18 -4.41 3.73
C SER A 63 -4.32 -3.86 2.59
N SER A 64 -4.80 -3.82 1.35
CA SER A 64 -4.05 -3.36 0.18
C SER A 64 -4.95 -3.06 -1.01
N MET A 65 -4.54 -2.13 -1.88
CA MET A 65 -5.10 -1.95 -3.22
C MET A 65 -5.10 -3.24 -4.06
N SER A 66 -4.21 -4.21 -3.74
CA SER A 66 -4.10 -5.49 -4.47
C SER A 66 -5.36 -6.34 -4.44
N VAL A 67 -6.32 -6.07 -3.54
CA VAL A 67 -7.63 -6.73 -3.50
C VAL A 67 -8.46 -6.49 -4.78
N TYR A 68 -8.17 -5.43 -5.53
CA TYR A 68 -8.83 -5.16 -6.80
C TYR A 68 -8.28 -5.95 -7.98
N GLY A 69 -7.10 -6.59 -7.85
CA GLY A 69 -6.48 -7.37 -8.92
C GLY A 69 -6.12 -6.59 -10.18
N MET A 70 -6.10 -5.27 -10.10
CA MET A 70 -5.82 -4.37 -11.22
C MET A 70 -4.35 -3.95 -11.25
N GLU A 71 -3.76 -3.95 -12.44
CA GLU A 71 -2.41 -3.40 -12.68
C GLU A 71 -2.47 -2.00 -13.28
N THR A 72 -3.58 -1.68 -13.94
CA THR A 72 -3.87 -0.38 -14.54
C THR A 72 -5.37 -0.10 -14.47
N GLY A 73 -5.73 1.17 -14.45
CA GLY A 73 -7.12 1.64 -14.48
C GLY A 73 -7.43 2.62 -13.37
N VAL A 74 -8.70 2.86 -13.20
CA VAL A 74 -9.27 3.74 -12.17
C VAL A 74 -10.10 2.89 -11.22
N ILE A 75 -9.85 3.02 -9.93
CA ILE A 75 -10.61 2.37 -8.87
C ILE A 75 -11.47 3.45 -8.20
N THR A 76 -12.75 3.20 -8.13
CA THR A 76 -13.74 4.03 -7.43
C THR A 76 -14.35 3.27 -6.26
N ARG A 77 -15.20 3.91 -5.46
CA ARG A 77 -15.91 3.24 -4.35
C ARG A 77 -16.79 2.09 -4.83
N ASP A 78 -17.29 2.16 -6.06
CA ASP A 78 -18.16 1.14 -6.66
C ASP A 78 -17.39 0.00 -7.34
N THR A 79 -16.05 0.11 -7.41
CA THR A 79 -15.22 -0.93 -8.02
C THR A 79 -15.24 -2.19 -7.16
N VAL A 80 -15.72 -3.29 -7.72
CA VAL A 80 -15.78 -4.58 -7.02
C VAL A 80 -14.38 -5.19 -6.92
N PRO A 81 -13.91 -5.59 -5.72
CA PRO A 81 -12.66 -6.31 -5.56
C PRO A 81 -12.65 -7.65 -6.30
N THR A 82 -11.63 -7.87 -7.15
CA THR A 82 -11.44 -9.11 -7.93
C THR A 82 -9.97 -9.52 -7.92
N PRO A 83 -9.45 -9.94 -6.75
CA PRO A 83 -8.02 -10.22 -6.57
C PRO A 83 -7.55 -11.38 -7.43
N LYS A 84 -6.37 -11.24 -8.05
CA LYS A 84 -5.76 -12.26 -8.91
C LYS A 84 -4.66 -13.05 -8.21
N SER A 85 -3.88 -12.38 -7.36
CA SER A 85 -2.78 -12.98 -6.60
C SER A 85 -3.26 -13.60 -5.29
N ASN A 86 -2.51 -14.57 -4.75
CA ASN A 86 -2.79 -15.15 -3.43
C ASN A 86 -2.70 -14.08 -2.34
N TYR A 87 -1.79 -13.12 -2.48
CA TYR A 87 -1.72 -11.96 -1.60
C TYR A 87 -3.03 -11.17 -1.58
N GLY A 88 -3.54 -10.77 -2.74
CA GLY A 88 -4.80 -10.01 -2.81
C GLY A 88 -6.00 -10.81 -2.32
N LYS A 89 -6.08 -12.11 -2.68
CA LYS A 89 -7.16 -13.01 -2.25
C LYS A 89 -7.15 -13.19 -0.73
N SER A 90 -5.99 -13.46 -0.13
CA SER A 90 -5.87 -13.64 1.32
C SER A 90 -6.20 -12.37 2.10
N LYS A 91 -5.83 -11.18 1.57
CA LYS A 91 -6.21 -9.89 2.18
C LYS A 91 -7.71 -9.66 2.11
N LEU A 92 -8.36 -9.89 0.96
CA LEU A 92 -9.82 -9.72 0.81
C LEU A 92 -10.59 -10.66 1.73
N GLN A 93 -10.23 -11.95 1.79
CA GLN A 93 -10.86 -12.91 2.69
C GLN A 93 -10.66 -12.56 4.17
N ALA A 94 -9.52 -11.96 4.52
CA ALA A 94 -9.31 -11.42 5.88
C ALA A 94 -10.25 -10.26 6.16
N GLU A 95 -10.41 -9.31 5.24
CA GLU A 95 -11.36 -8.20 5.39
C GLU A 95 -12.78 -8.71 5.65
N GLU A 96 -13.25 -9.68 4.85
CA GLU A 96 -14.59 -10.27 4.98
C GLU A 96 -14.78 -10.94 6.35
N GLY A 97 -13.80 -11.76 6.78
CA GLY A 97 -13.85 -12.44 8.09
C GLY A 97 -13.80 -11.47 9.26
N ILE A 98 -12.97 -10.42 9.18
CA ILE A 98 -12.84 -9.41 10.24
C ILE A 98 -14.07 -8.49 10.28
N ALA A 99 -14.61 -8.10 9.10
CA ALA A 99 -15.77 -7.22 9.03
C ALA A 99 -17.01 -7.83 9.73
N SER A 100 -17.17 -9.16 9.68
CA SER A 100 -18.26 -9.87 10.37
C SER A 100 -18.20 -9.79 11.90
N LEU A 101 -17.06 -9.41 12.46
CA LEU A 101 -16.88 -9.22 13.91
C LEU A 101 -17.35 -7.84 14.37
N SER A 102 -17.56 -6.88 13.46
CA SER A 102 -17.90 -5.50 13.82
C SER A 102 -19.32 -5.39 14.38
N ASP A 103 -19.45 -4.77 15.53
CA ASP A 103 -20.75 -4.45 16.20
C ASP A 103 -20.62 -3.13 16.99
N ASP A 104 -21.55 -2.86 17.87
CA ASP A 104 -21.56 -1.62 18.66
C ASP A 104 -20.44 -1.57 19.72
N SER A 105 -19.90 -2.71 20.11
CA SER A 105 -18.81 -2.83 21.09
C SER A 105 -17.42 -2.94 20.45
N PHE A 106 -17.35 -3.26 19.15
CA PHE A 106 -16.10 -3.54 18.43
C PHE A 106 -16.10 -2.93 17.03
N THR A 107 -15.37 -1.86 16.87
CA THR A 107 -15.24 -1.17 15.58
C THR A 107 -14.15 -1.80 14.72
N VAL A 108 -14.48 -2.11 13.47
CA VAL A 108 -13.51 -2.58 12.48
C VAL A 108 -13.23 -1.48 11.45
N THR A 109 -11.95 -1.14 11.32
CA THR A 109 -11.43 -0.19 10.33
C THR A 109 -10.50 -0.94 9.37
N VAL A 110 -10.85 -0.99 8.09
CA VAL A 110 -10.02 -1.60 7.05
C VAL A 110 -9.34 -0.50 6.25
N ILE A 111 -8.01 -0.57 6.11
CA ILE A 111 -7.23 0.39 5.33
C ILE A 111 -6.71 -0.32 4.08
N ARG A 112 -7.06 0.16 2.88
CA ARG A 112 -6.57 -0.33 1.58
C ARG A 112 -5.57 0.67 0.99
N PRO A 113 -4.31 0.74 1.48
CA PRO A 113 -3.35 1.67 0.93
C PRO A 113 -2.99 1.27 -0.51
N PRO A 114 -2.66 2.25 -1.37
CA PRO A 114 -2.02 2.00 -2.66
C PRO A 114 -0.55 1.62 -2.44
N MET A 115 0.34 1.90 -3.39
CA MET A 115 1.77 1.70 -3.20
C MET A 115 2.29 2.58 -2.06
N VAL A 116 2.69 1.96 -0.96
CA VAL A 116 3.38 2.63 0.15
C VAL A 116 4.85 2.80 -0.20
N TYR A 117 5.40 3.97 0.04
CA TYR A 117 6.82 4.26 -0.16
C TYR A 117 7.39 5.09 0.97
N GLY A 118 8.70 5.06 1.08
CA GLY A 118 9.46 5.73 2.14
C GLY A 118 10.80 5.05 2.35
N ARG A 119 11.57 5.54 3.30
CA ARG A 119 12.87 4.95 3.67
C ARG A 119 12.67 3.52 4.15
N GLY A 120 13.46 2.58 3.62
CA GLY A 120 13.37 1.16 3.97
C GLY A 120 12.16 0.40 3.41
N CYS A 121 11.18 1.08 2.78
CA CYS A 121 10.04 0.41 2.17
C CYS A 121 10.47 -0.46 0.97
N LYS A 122 9.94 -1.68 0.90
CA LYS A 122 10.11 -2.57 -0.25
C LYS A 122 9.08 -2.23 -1.33
N GLY A 123 9.38 -2.55 -2.59
CA GLY A 123 8.39 -2.43 -3.68
C GLY A 123 8.88 -1.66 -4.91
N ASN A 124 7.93 -1.23 -5.75
CA ASN A 124 8.21 -0.65 -7.06
C ASN A 124 8.95 0.69 -6.99
N PHE A 125 8.81 1.47 -5.91
CA PHE A 125 9.55 2.71 -5.71
C PHE A 125 11.07 2.47 -5.78
N GLN A 126 11.56 1.44 -5.06
CA GLN A 126 12.98 1.05 -5.09
C GLN A 126 13.46 0.63 -6.49
N SER A 127 12.57 0.10 -7.31
CA SER A 127 12.91 -0.22 -8.72
C SER A 127 13.14 1.06 -9.53
N VAL A 128 12.34 2.10 -9.31
CA VAL A 128 12.55 3.41 -9.94
C VAL A 128 13.85 4.04 -9.44
N VAL A 129 14.15 3.98 -8.14
CA VAL A 129 15.43 4.45 -7.57
C VAL A 129 16.60 3.77 -8.27
N LYS A 130 16.59 2.44 -8.39
CA LYS A 130 17.66 1.68 -9.06
C LYS A 130 17.85 2.08 -10.53
N ILE A 131 16.74 2.32 -11.26
CA ILE A 131 16.80 2.77 -12.66
C ILE A 131 17.42 4.17 -12.72
N VAL A 132 16.97 5.10 -11.90
CA VAL A 132 17.49 6.47 -11.83
C VAL A 132 18.97 6.49 -11.45
N MET A 133 19.41 5.60 -10.54
CA MET A 133 20.82 5.51 -10.17
C MET A 133 21.70 5.02 -11.33
N LYS A 134 21.23 4.05 -12.11
CA LYS A 134 22.02 3.34 -13.13
C LYS A 134 21.97 3.99 -14.50
N SER A 135 20.85 4.63 -14.88
CA SER A 135 20.66 5.16 -16.22
C SER A 135 20.70 6.69 -16.24
N PRO A 136 21.49 7.32 -17.11
CA PRO A 136 21.46 8.77 -17.31
C PRO A 136 20.19 9.25 -18.05
N VAL A 137 19.45 8.33 -18.69
CA VAL A 137 18.25 8.63 -19.45
C VAL A 137 17.07 7.85 -18.91
N PHE A 138 15.93 8.53 -18.73
CA PHE A 138 14.69 7.96 -18.22
C PHE A 138 13.55 8.13 -19.25
N PRO A 139 12.64 7.14 -19.42
CA PRO A 139 11.53 7.28 -20.35
C PRO A 139 10.53 8.33 -19.86
N ARG A 140 10.14 9.26 -20.75
CA ARG A 140 9.09 10.23 -20.47
C ARG A 140 7.74 9.65 -20.87
N ILE A 141 6.97 9.21 -19.87
CA ILE A 141 5.66 8.59 -20.05
C ILE A 141 4.63 9.36 -19.23
N LYS A 142 3.44 9.58 -19.81
CA LYS A 142 2.29 10.08 -19.08
C LYS A 142 1.62 8.89 -18.40
N ASN A 143 1.56 8.91 -17.09
CA ASN A 143 0.82 7.97 -16.26
C ASN A 143 0.50 8.65 -14.93
N GLU A 144 -0.46 8.12 -14.20
CA GLU A 144 -0.84 8.60 -12.87
C GLU A 144 -0.94 7.41 -11.92
N ARG A 145 -0.44 7.59 -10.71
CA ARG A 145 -0.48 6.55 -9.70
C ARG A 145 -0.90 7.12 -8.36
N SER A 146 -1.87 6.46 -7.74
CA SER A 146 -2.07 6.64 -6.31
C SER A 146 -0.91 6.00 -5.58
N MET A 147 -0.33 6.75 -4.66
CA MET A 147 0.74 6.34 -3.77
C MET A 147 0.50 6.96 -2.40
N ILE A 148 1.11 6.41 -1.37
CA ILE A 148 1.13 7.04 -0.06
C ILE A 148 2.52 6.99 0.55
N TYR A 149 3.01 8.13 1.01
CA TYR A 149 4.25 8.21 1.76
C TYR A 149 4.05 7.64 3.18
N ILE A 150 5.04 6.96 3.71
CA ILE A 150 4.91 6.23 4.97
C ILE A 150 4.45 7.12 6.13
N ASP A 151 4.94 8.37 6.23
CA ASP A 151 4.54 9.25 7.33
C ASP A 151 3.10 9.76 7.15
N ASN A 152 2.64 9.95 5.90
CA ASN A 152 1.24 10.26 5.61
C ASN A 152 0.34 9.06 5.99
N LEU A 153 0.79 7.82 5.73
CA LEU A 153 0.07 6.62 6.18
C LEU A 153 0.03 6.52 7.70
N ASN A 154 1.13 6.82 8.40
CA ASN A 154 1.18 6.84 9.85
C ASN A 154 0.22 7.90 10.44
N ALA A 155 0.19 9.10 9.84
CA ALA A 155 -0.77 10.15 10.22
C ALA A 155 -2.22 9.71 9.98
N PHE A 156 -2.49 8.99 8.87
CA PHE A 156 -3.80 8.42 8.58
C PHE A 156 -4.21 7.38 9.63
N VAL A 157 -3.31 6.46 9.98
CA VAL A 157 -3.57 5.46 11.03
C VAL A 157 -3.85 6.14 12.36
N LYS A 158 -3.11 7.19 12.70
CA LYS A 158 -3.38 7.99 13.91
C LYS A 158 -4.78 8.57 13.90
N LEU A 159 -5.24 9.17 12.79
CA LEU A 159 -6.62 9.66 12.66
C LEU A 159 -7.65 8.54 12.81
N CYS A 160 -7.36 7.34 12.30
CA CYS A 160 -8.22 6.18 12.48
C CYS A 160 -8.30 5.76 13.96
N ILE A 161 -7.20 5.81 14.70
CA ILE A 161 -7.19 5.53 16.15
C ILE A 161 -8.01 6.57 16.90
N ASP A 162 -7.78 7.85 16.61
CA ASP A 162 -8.43 8.96 17.32
C ASP A 162 -9.94 9.04 17.05
N ARG A 163 -10.38 8.75 15.81
CA ARG A 163 -11.78 8.92 15.36
C ARG A 163 -12.59 7.62 15.33
N GLN A 164 -11.94 6.49 15.43
CA GLN A 164 -12.54 5.14 15.41
C GLN A 164 -13.56 4.93 14.27
N PRO A 165 -13.23 5.27 13.01
CA PRO A 165 -14.17 5.16 11.91
C PRO A 165 -14.39 3.69 11.56
N ARG A 166 -15.66 3.32 11.29
CA ARG A 166 -16.05 1.99 10.83
C ARG A 166 -16.07 1.93 9.31
N GLY A 167 -15.51 0.88 8.72
CA GLY A 167 -15.59 0.62 7.29
C GLY A 167 -14.25 0.54 6.58
N VAL A 168 -14.26 0.77 5.26
CA VAL A 168 -13.08 0.64 4.39
C VAL A 168 -12.61 2.00 3.93
N PHE A 169 -11.31 2.26 4.05
CA PHE A 169 -10.67 3.54 3.77
C PHE A 169 -9.51 3.38 2.77
N PHE A 170 -9.25 4.44 2.00
CA PHE A 170 -8.37 4.45 0.84
C PHE A 170 -7.35 5.59 0.91
N PRO A 171 -6.47 5.61 1.93
CA PRO A 171 -5.52 6.70 2.07
C PRO A 171 -4.57 6.77 0.89
N GLN A 172 -4.32 7.97 0.39
CA GLN A 172 -3.36 8.26 -0.68
C GLN A 172 -2.77 9.66 -0.49
N ASN A 173 -1.66 9.96 -1.14
CA ASN A 173 -1.20 11.35 -1.20
C ASN A 173 -2.25 12.22 -1.90
N ARG A 174 -2.31 13.49 -1.54
CA ARG A 174 -3.28 14.43 -2.11
C ARG A 174 -3.20 14.50 -3.64
N GLU A 175 -1.99 14.43 -4.18
CA GLU A 175 -1.74 14.51 -5.61
C GLU A 175 -1.30 13.15 -6.16
N TYR A 176 -1.79 12.82 -7.34
CA TYR A 176 -1.29 11.65 -8.07
C TYR A 176 0.16 11.88 -8.46
N VAL A 177 0.91 10.79 -8.51
CA VAL A 177 2.33 10.81 -8.85
C VAL A 177 2.55 10.16 -10.20
N THR A 178 3.26 10.85 -11.10
CA THR A 178 3.75 10.21 -12.32
C THR A 178 5.08 9.50 -12.06
N THR A 179 5.40 8.47 -12.85
CA THR A 179 6.72 7.82 -12.77
C THR A 179 7.86 8.79 -13.11
N VAL A 180 7.55 9.80 -13.93
CA VAL A 180 8.49 10.88 -14.27
C VAL A 180 8.75 11.79 -13.07
N ASP A 181 7.72 12.15 -12.31
CA ASP A 181 7.88 13.00 -11.10
C ASP A 181 8.66 12.27 -10.02
N MET A 182 8.38 10.97 -9.81
CA MET A 182 9.23 10.12 -8.96
C MET A 182 10.69 10.18 -9.41
N ALA A 183 10.96 9.95 -10.69
CA ALA A 183 12.32 9.95 -11.20
C ALA A 183 13.00 11.32 -11.09
N LYS A 184 12.27 12.42 -11.26
CA LYS A 184 12.76 13.79 -11.03
C LYS A 184 13.10 14.02 -9.55
N GLY A 185 12.17 13.71 -8.64
CA GLY A 185 12.38 13.87 -7.20
C GLY A 185 13.57 13.04 -6.70
N ILE A 186 13.67 11.78 -7.13
CA ILE A 186 14.83 10.91 -6.84
C ILE A 186 16.13 11.51 -7.40
N SER A 187 16.09 12.01 -8.64
CA SER A 187 17.28 12.62 -9.28
C SER A 187 17.76 13.84 -8.53
N ALA A 188 16.83 14.70 -8.10
CA ALA A 188 17.12 15.88 -7.30
C ALA A 188 17.73 15.51 -5.95
N ALA A 189 17.14 14.54 -5.23
CA ALA A 189 17.63 14.07 -3.94
C ALA A 189 19.05 13.46 -4.03
N LEU A 190 19.36 12.77 -5.13
CA LEU A 190 20.69 12.20 -5.39
C LEU A 190 21.67 13.21 -5.99
N ASN A 191 21.28 14.46 -6.20
CA ASN A 191 22.06 15.48 -6.91
C ASN A 191 22.60 14.98 -8.27
N LYS A 192 21.79 14.22 -9.01
CA LYS A 192 22.16 13.61 -10.31
C LYS A 192 21.29 14.16 -11.42
N LYS A 193 21.88 14.77 -12.47
CA LYS A 193 21.15 15.19 -13.67
C LYS A 193 20.72 13.96 -14.46
N ARG A 194 19.43 13.93 -14.88
CA ARG A 194 18.84 12.88 -15.71
C ARG A 194 18.11 13.50 -16.89
N TYR A 195 18.20 12.85 -18.04
CA TYR A 195 17.51 13.26 -19.26
C TYR A 195 16.22 12.44 -19.42
N PHE A 196 15.13 13.10 -19.79
CA PHE A 196 13.81 12.47 -19.96
C PHE A 196 13.48 12.36 -21.45
N SER A 197 13.59 11.16 -22.01
CA SER A 197 13.43 10.90 -23.43
C SER A 197 12.01 10.50 -23.81
N VAL A 198 11.41 11.26 -24.74
CA VAL A 198 10.10 10.93 -25.33
C VAL A 198 10.20 9.66 -26.18
N LEU A 199 11.30 9.49 -26.94
CA LEU A 199 11.50 8.32 -27.80
C LEU A 199 11.53 7.02 -26.99
N LEU A 200 12.29 6.99 -25.89
CA LEU A 200 12.26 5.87 -24.95
C LEU A 200 10.87 5.69 -24.34
N GLY A 201 10.16 6.78 -24.06
CA GLY A 201 8.78 6.75 -23.59
C GLY A 201 7.84 6.05 -24.56
N CYS A 202 7.93 6.36 -25.85
CA CYS A 202 7.17 5.66 -26.90
C CYS A 202 7.51 4.17 -26.96
N GLY A 203 8.78 3.80 -26.89
CA GLY A 203 9.21 2.39 -26.85
C GLY A 203 8.62 1.63 -25.68
N VAL A 204 8.71 2.17 -24.46
CA VAL A 204 8.12 1.55 -23.26
C VAL A 204 6.60 1.50 -23.37
N PHE A 205 5.95 2.52 -23.92
CA PHE A 205 4.51 2.54 -24.14
C PHE A 205 4.07 1.39 -25.06
N MET A 206 4.77 1.17 -26.15
CA MET A 206 4.51 0.06 -27.09
C MET A 206 4.74 -1.31 -26.46
N MET A 207 5.69 -1.43 -25.52
CA MET A 207 5.97 -2.68 -24.81
C MET A 207 4.98 -3.02 -23.68
N ARG A 208 4.20 -2.04 -23.19
CA ARG A 208 3.26 -2.22 -22.04
C ARG A 208 2.31 -3.41 -22.20
N PRO A 209 1.69 -3.68 -23.36
CA PRO A 209 0.79 -4.83 -23.50
C PRO A 209 1.49 -6.17 -23.30
N PHE A 210 2.78 -6.25 -23.61
CA PHE A 210 3.55 -7.49 -23.69
C PHE A 210 4.44 -7.72 -22.48
N VAL A 211 4.79 -6.67 -21.73
CA VAL A 211 5.74 -6.72 -20.62
C VAL A 211 5.07 -6.27 -19.32
N SER A 212 4.79 -7.23 -18.43
CA SER A 212 4.13 -6.95 -17.13
C SER A 212 4.89 -5.92 -16.28
N ALA A 213 6.22 -5.94 -16.29
CA ALA A 213 7.04 -4.97 -15.58
C ALA A 213 6.85 -3.54 -16.10
N ALA A 214 6.73 -3.36 -17.45
CA ALA A 214 6.42 -2.07 -18.05
C ALA A 214 5.01 -1.60 -17.69
N LYS A 215 4.03 -2.51 -17.69
CA LYS A 215 2.65 -2.23 -17.29
C LYS A 215 2.57 -1.80 -15.82
N LYS A 216 3.21 -2.53 -14.92
CA LYS A 216 3.24 -2.23 -13.48
C LYS A 216 4.02 -0.95 -13.17
N GLY A 217 5.13 -0.69 -13.85
CA GLY A 217 5.98 0.47 -13.59
C GLY A 217 5.44 1.78 -14.20
N PHE A 218 4.85 1.72 -15.40
CA PHE A 218 4.46 2.88 -16.19
C PHE A 218 2.97 2.94 -16.55
N GLY A 219 2.14 2.06 -16.00
CA GLY A 219 0.69 2.09 -16.14
C GLY A 219 0.05 3.10 -15.19
N THR A 220 -1.11 3.64 -15.56
CA THR A 220 -1.96 4.42 -14.65
C THR A 220 -2.75 3.46 -13.77
N LEU A 221 -2.70 3.68 -12.47
CA LEU A 221 -3.54 3.00 -11.47
C LEU A 221 -3.82 3.97 -10.33
N ILE A 222 -5.04 4.43 -10.24
CA ILE A 222 -5.44 5.47 -9.28
C ILE A 222 -6.70 5.10 -8.52
N TYR A 223 -6.80 5.59 -7.29
CA TYR A 223 -8.03 5.81 -6.57
C TYR A 223 -8.63 7.15 -6.99
N LYS A 224 -9.87 7.16 -7.41
CA LYS A 224 -10.57 8.37 -7.81
C LYS A 224 -11.78 8.59 -6.91
N ASP A 225 -11.99 9.86 -6.52
CA ASP A 225 -13.12 10.30 -5.68
C ASP A 225 -13.18 9.56 -4.32
N MET A 226 -11.99 9.37 -3.70
CA MET A 226 -11.80 8.68 -2.41
C MET A 226 -11.04 9.59 -1.44
N GLU A 227 -11.65 10.73 -1.09
CA GLU A 227 -11.04 11.74 -0.23
C GLU A 227 -11.36 11.46 1.24
N ASP A 228 -10.69 10.46 1.81
CA ASP A 228 -10.87 10.13 3.22
C ASP A 228 -10.25 11.23 4.10
N PHE A 229 -10.99 11.67 5.12
CA PHE A 229 -10.61 12.72 6.08
C PHE A 229 -10.13 14.04 5.41
N ASN A 230 -10.60 14.37 4.20
CA ASN A 230 -10.20 15.58 3.46
C ASN A 230 -8.68 15.76 3.38
N PHE A 231 -7.91 14.67 3.33
CA PHE A 231 -6.45 14.66 3.32
C PHE A 231 -5.77 15.33 4.54
N GLU A 232 -6.41 15.40 5.69
CA GLU A 232 -5.79 15.95 6.93
C GLU A 232 -4.50 15.21 7.32
N TYR A 233 -4.34 13.98 6.87
CA TYR A 233 -3.17 13.14 7.07
C TYR A 233 -2.02 13.41 6.08
N SER A 234 -2.19 14.31 5.13
CA SER A 234 -1.14 14.66 4.15
C SER A 234 -0.14 15.65 4.78
N VAL A 235 0.67 15.14 5.68
CA VAL A 235 1.62 15.93 6.50
C VAL A 235 2.96 16.19 5.80
N VAL A 236 3.26 15.42 4.74
CA VAL A 236 4.49 15.57 3.93
C VAL A 236 4.10 15.69 2.46
N SER A 237 4.67 16.68 1.76
CA SER A 237 4.47 16.88 0.32
C SER A 237 5.10 15.75 -0.50
N ASN A 238 4.70 15.60 -1.79
CA ASN A 238 5.32 14.62 -2.67
C ASN A 238 6.83 14.89 -2.85
N ASP A 239 7.23 16.15 -3.04
CA ASP A 239 8.63 16.51 -3.28
C ASP A 239 9.53 16.22 -2.07
N ASP A 240 9.08 16.56 -0.86
CA ASP A 240 9.83 16.27 0.37
C ASP A 240 9.86 14.76 0.65
N SER A 241 8.76 14.06 0.38
CA SER A 241 8.67 12.62 0.57
C SER A 241 9.68 11.85 -0.29
N PHE A 242 9.92 12.29 -1.54
CA PHE A 242 10.92 11.66 -2.41
C PHE A 242 12.34 11.87 -1.87
N LYS A 243 12.66 13.06 -1.36
CA LYS A 243 13.96 13.32 -0.72
C LYS A 243 14.16 12.45 0.50
N ASN A 244 13.16 12.37 1.38
CA ASN A 244 13.21 11.60 2.62
C ASN A 244 13.20 10.08 2.41
N SER A 245 12.82 9.61 1.20
CA SER A 245 12.74 8.18 0.87
C SER A 245 14.06 7.57 0.41
N ILE A 246 15.11 8.38 0.24
CA ILE A 246 16.40 7.93 -0.32
C ILE A 246 17.43 7.91 0.80
N ASP A 247 18.05 6.75 0.99
CA ASP A 247 19.26 6.65 1.80
C ASP A 247 20.41 7.29 0.99
N ILE A 248 20.80 8.49 1.36
CA ILE A 248 22.08 9.06 0.92
C ILE A 248 23.09 8.43 1.87
N GLU A 249 23.72 7.31 1.46
CA GLU A 249 24.96 6.89 2.12
C GLU A 249 25.97 8.02 1.89
N GLU A 250 26.36 8.70 2.98
CA GLU A 250 27.45 9.66 3.02
C GLU A 250 28.79 8.98 2.75
#